data_9ad1aa2ccd5b4567e68da24f3a3528b2
#
_entry.id   9ad1aa2ccd5b4567e68da24f3a3528b2
#
_cell.length_a   1.000
_cell.length_b   1.000
_cell.length_c   1.000
_cell.angle_alpha   90.00
_cell.angle_beta   90.00
_cell.angle_gamma   90.00
#
_symmetry.space_group_name_H-M   'P 1'
#
loop_
_entity.id
_entity.type
_entity.pdbx_description
1 polymer ?
#
loop_
_entity_poly.entity_id
_entity_poly.type
_entity_poly.pdbx_seq_one_letter_code
_entity_poly.pdbx_strand_id
1 'polypeptide(L)'
;MFHLIHWIVDYLHPQGFCIDRPNGMDMYTILLFKQSITIWQDGTFIQTGENACILFTRGAKQLYFRDNGDYTHDGVFFEGKMPQEIWETLGIPTNTAFYLRNPKIISTLIQDIAAEAALKQPHSPEIIDLLLRTLFLRLSDGMCRGSNIGGGYFPQFQQIRR
;
A
#
# COMPACT_ATOMS: atom_id res chain seq x y z
N MET A 1 16.95 8.53 -7.38
CA MET A 1 17.06 7.29 -6.59
C MET A 1 16.05 7.30 -5.45
N PHE A 2 15.40 6.16 -5.23
CA PHE A 2 14.49 6.02 -4.09
C PHE A 2 15.24 5.49 -2.88
N HIS A 3 14.88 5.98 -1.69
CA HIS A 3 15.51 5.59 -0.43
C HIS A 3 14.46 5.01 0.50
N LEU A 4 14.72 3.79 0.97
CA LEU A 4 13.85 3.13 1.93
C LEU A 4 14.09 3.73 3.33
N ILE A 5 12.99 4.09 3.99
CA ILE A 5 13.01 4.63 5.36
C ILE A 5 12.71 3.51 6.35
N HIS A 6 11.70 2.71 6.05
CA HIS A 6 11.21 1.67 6.94
C HIS A 6 10.45 0.63 6.14
N TRP A 7 10.29 -0.55 6.72
CA TRP A 7 9.50 -1.64 6.10
C TRP A 7 8.81 -2.44 7.18
N ILE A 8 7.70 -3.08 6.80
CA ILE A 8 6.96 -4.00 7.66
C ILE A 8 6.52 -5.19 6.82
N VAL A 9 6.58 -6.38 7.41
CA VAL A 9 6.15 -7.63 6.76
C VAL A 9 5.26 -8.37 7.74
N ASP A 10 4.03 -8.67 7.32
CA ASP A 10 3.02 -9.35 8.16
C ASP A 10 2.91 -8.72 9.55
N TYR A 11 2.93 -7.39 9.60
CA TYR A 11 2.87 -6.67 10.86
C TYR A 11 1.45 -6.75 11.42
N LEU A 12 1.33 -7.31 12.62
CA LEU A 12 0.04 -7.55 13.26
C LEU A 12 -0.42 -6.34 14.07
N HIS A 13 -1.65 -5.90 13.80
CA HIS A 13 -2.38 -4.99 14.67
C HIS A 13 -3.55 -5.73 15.29
N PRO A 14 -3.75 -5.63 16.61
CA PRO A 14 -4.89 -6.27 17.26
C PRO A 14 -6.19 -5.59 16.87
N GLN A 15 -7.28 -6.32 17.07
CA GLN A 15 -8.63 -5.82 16.85
C GLN A 15 -8.81 -4.46 17.53
N GLY A 16 -9.38 -3.52 16.80
CA GLY A 16 -9.69 -2.19 17.31
C GLY A 16 -8.51 -1.23 17.36
N PHE A 17 -7.27 -1.71 17.10
CA PHE A 17 -6.14 -0.81 17.05
C PHE A 17 -6.27 0.11 15.85
N CYS A 18 -6.26 1.41 16.11
CA CYS A 18 -6.50 2.43 15.09
C CYS A 18 -5.23 3.19 14.81
N ILE A 19 -4.86 3.26 13.54
CA ILE A 19 -3.84 4.19 13.06
C ILE A 19 -4.58 5.49 12.74
N ASP A 20 -4.19 6.57 13.41
CA ASP A 20 -4.80 7.88 13.21
C ASP A 20 -3.70 8.93 13.10
N ARG A 21 -3.37 9.29 11.86
CA ARG A 21 -2.38 10.31 11.55
C ARG A 21 -3.05 11.40 10.73
N PRO A 22 -3.62 12.43 11.38
CA PRO A 22 -4.38 13.47 10.69
C PRO A 22 -3.57 14.20 9.61
N ASN A 23 -2.27 14.36 9.82
CA ASN A 23 -1.37 15.03 8.90
C ASN A 23 -0.42 14.05 8.21
N GLY A 24 -0.76 12.76 8.25
CA GLY A 24 0.01 11.71 7.58
C GLY A 24 1.44 11.57 8.09
N MET A 25 2.30 11.17 7.18
CA MET A 25 3.74 11.01 7.43
C MET A 25 4.52 11.85 6.42
N ASP A 26 5.75 12.22 6.78
CA ASP A 26 6.63 12.99 5.89
C ASP A 26 7.42 12.05 4.97
N MET A 27 6.72 11.10 4.40
CA MET A 27 7.28 10.12 3.46
C MET A 27 6.15 9.46 2.69
N TYR A 28 6.50 8.78 1.60
CA TYR A 28 5.55 7.95 0.84
C TYR A 28 5.44 6.58 1.47
N THR A 29 4.25 6.02 1.42
CA THR A 29 3.97 4.71 2.05
C THR A 29 3.11 3.88 1.12
N ILE A 30 3.54 2.65 0.85
CA ILE A 30 2.70 1.66 0.17
C ILE A 30 2.39 0.58 1.19
N LEU A 31 1.10 0.32 1.40
CA LEU A 31 0.62 -0.72 2.31
C LEU A 31 -0.24 -1.72 1.56
N LEU A 32 -0.09 -2.98 1.93
CA LEU A 32 -0.95 -4.06 1.46
C LEU A 32 -1.60 -4.70 2.69
N PHE A 33 -2.91 -4.54 2.82
CA PHE A 33 -3.68 -5.08 3.95
C PHE A 33 -4.19 -6.47 3.60
N LYS A 34 -3.86 -7.46 4.44
CA LYS A 34 -4.25 -8.86 4.17
C LYS A 34 -5.71 -9.12 4.44
N GLN A 35 -6.28 -8.45 5.43
CA GLN A 35 -7.70 -8.56 5.79
C GLN A 35 -8.44 -7.28 5.38
N SER A 36 -9.77 -7.37 5.35
CA SER A 36 -10.58 -6.16 5.15
C SER A 36 -10.41 -5.22 6.33
N ILE A 37 -10.36 -3.93 6.04
CA ILE A 37 -10.22 -2.88 7.06
C ILE A 37 -11.23 -1.77 6.77
N THR A 38 -11.44 -0.94 7.79
CA THR A 38 -12.16 0.33 7.63
C THR A 38 -11.11 1.42 7.46
N ILE A 39 -11.25 2.23 6.43
CA ILE A 39 -10.28 3.28 6.10
C ILE A 39 -10.99 4.57 5.74
N TRP A 40 -10.41 5.69 6.17
CA TRP A 40 -10.86 7.03 5.77
C TRP A 40 -10.37 7.32 4.36
N GLN A 41 -11.31 7.65 3.49
CA GLN A 41 -11.01 7.92 2.09
C GLN A 41 -12.04 8.88 1.53
N ASP A 42 -11.58 9.95 0.89
CA ASP A 42 -12.45 10.93 0.24
C ASP A 42 -13.55 11.48 1.17
N GLY A 43 -13.19 11.77 2.40
CA GLY A 43 -14.08 12.41 3.37
C GLY A 43 -15.08 11.47 4.04
N THR A 44 -14.92 10.16 3.90
CA THR A 44 -15.80 9.19 4.53
C THR A 44 -15.06 7.91 4.89
N PHE A 45 -15.65 7.09 5.74
CA PHE A 45 -15.14 5.75 6.01
C PHE A 45 -15.68 4.78 4.97
N ILE A 46 -14.80 3.94 4.45
CA ILE A 46 -15.18 2.80 3.63
C ILE A 46 -14.59 1.54 4.25
N GLN A 47 -15.23 0.41 3.99
CA GLN A 47 -14.71 -0.89 4.37
C GLN A 47 -14.16 -1.56 3.12
N THR A 48 -12.89 -2.00 3.18
CA THR A 48 -12.24 -2.64 2.04
C THR A 48 -12.56 -4.14 1.99
N GLY A 49 -12.28 -4.75 0.86
CA GLY A 49 -12.12 -6.19 0.79
C GLY A 49 -10.73 -6.60 1.27
N GLU A 50 -10.43 -7.89 1.20
CA GLU A 50 -9.10 -8.39 1.50
C GLU A 50 -8.10 -7.96 0.43
N ASN A 51 -6.84 -7.83 0.82
CA ASN A 51 -5.72 -7.48 -0.06
C ASN A 51 -5.85 -6.10 -0.71
N ALA A 52 -6.46 -5.16 -0.01
CA ALA A 52 -6.47 -3.77 -0.45
C ALA A 52 -5.07 -3.19 -0.37
N CYS A 53 -4.67 -2.49 -1.41
CA CYS A 53 -3.40 -1.79 -1.46
C CYS A 53 -3.65 -0.29 -1.46
N ILE A 54 -2.77 0.48 -0.85
CA ILE A 54 -2.90 1.94 -0.85
C ILE A 54 -1.52 2.59 -0.88
N LEU A 55 -1.40 3.64 -1.68
CA LEU A 55 -0.22 4.51 -1.71
C LEU A 55 -0.60 5.82 -1.04
N PHE A 56 -0.04 6.07 0.13
CA PHE A 56 -0.20 7.34 0.82
C PHE A 56 0.91 8.30 0.42
N THR A 57 0.53 9.51 0.04
CA THR A 57 1.47 10.58 -0.23
C THR A 57 1.86 11.30 1.04
N ARG A 58 2.90 12.13 0.98
CA ARG A 58 3.34 12.92 2.13
C ARG A 58 2.21 13.82 2.63
N GLY A 59 2.02 13.83 3.94
CA GLY A 59 1.05 14.69 4.59
C GLY A 59 -0.40 14.28 4.42
N ALA A 60 -0.69 13.24 3.67
CA ALA A 60 -2.05 12.76 3.50
C ALA A 60 -2.54 12.04 4.76
N LYS A 61 -3.77 12.34 5.16
CA LYS A 61 -4.38 11.72 6.34
C LYS A 61 -4.39 10.20 6.23
N GLN A 62 -3.95 9.53 7.28
CA GLN A 62 -3.98 8.08 7.40
C GLN A 62 -4.82 7.70 8.61
N LEU A 63 -5.96 7.08 8.37
CA LEU A 63 -6.87 6.66 9.43
C LEU A 63 -7.49 5.33 9.03
N TYR A 64 -7.12 4.27 9.72
CA TYR A 64 -7.63 2.94 9.42
C TYR A 64 -7.58 2.03 10.64
N PHE A 65 -8.47 1.04 10.65
CA PHE A 65 -8.62 0.07 11.73
C PHE A 65 -9.45 -1.12 11.24
N ARG A 66 -9.57 -2.15 12.06
CA ARG A 66 -10.47 -3.26 11.80
C ARG A 66 -11.28 -3.56 13.06
N ASP A 67 -12.60 -3.63 12.91
CA ASP A 67 -13.52 -3.89 14.02
C ASP A 67 -13.64 -5.37 14.35
N ASN A 68 -13.53 -6.24 13.37
CA ASN A 68 -13.89 -7.66 13.47
C ASN A 68 -12.68 -8.57 13.46
N GLY A 69 -11.68 -8.27 14.25
CA GLY A 69 -10.52 -9.13 14.38
C GLY A 69 -9.20 -8.39 14.19
N ASP A 70 -8.13 -9.13 14.31
CA ASP A 70 -6.79 -8.62 14.06
C ASP A 70 -6.56 -8.42 12.57
N TYR A 71 -5.59 -7.59 12.22
CA TYR A 71 -5.22 -7.44 10.82
C TYR A 71 -3.71 -7.34 10.68
N THR A 72 -3.22 -7.83 9.55
CA THR A 72 -1.80 -7.80 9.20
C THR A 72 -1.62 -7.03 7.91
N HIS A 73 -0.47 -6.38 7.79
CA HIS A 73 -0.14 -5.71 6.54
C HIS A 73 1.36 -5.75 6.27
N ASP A 74 1.68 -5.66 4.99
CA ASP A 74 3.02 -5.42 4.51
C ASP A 74 3.14 -3.96 4.10
N GLY A 75 4.33 -3.41 4.16
CA GLY A 75 4.50 -2.05 3.72
C GLY A 75 5.94 -1.62 3.53
N VAL A 76 6.11 -0.59 2.72
CA VAL A 76 7.37 0.11 2.52
C VAL A 76 7.14 1.60 2.66
N PHE A 77 8.07 2.26 3.35
CA PHE A 77 8.07 3.69 3.62
C PHE A 77 9.34 4.24 2.97
N PHE A 78 9.17 5.19 2.06
CA PHE A 78 10.29 5.59 1.23
C PHE A 78 10.21 7.07 0.81
N GLU A 79 11.32 7.56 0.31
CA GLU A 79 11.46 8.89 -0.27
C GLU A 79 12.08 8.78 -1.66
N GLY A 80 11.85 9.79 -2.47
CA GLY A 80 12.46 9.88 -3.80
C GLY A 80 12.09 11.18 -4.47
N LYS A 81 12.85 11.51 -5.52
CA LYS A 81 12.58 12.72 -6.32
C LYS A 81 11.43 12.47 -7.27
N MET A 82 10.56 13.47 -7.40
CA MET A 82 9.48 13.52 -8.39
C MET A 82 8.52 12.32 -8.33
N PRO A 83 8.19 11.81 -7.14
CA PRO A 83 7.34 10.62 -7.08
C PRO A 83 5.94 10.86 -7.62
N GLN A 84 5.41 12.09 -7.56
CA GLN A 84 4.09 12.38 -8.10
C GLN A 84 4.00 12.11 -9.60
N GLU A 85 5.02 12.51 -10.35
CA GLU A 85 5.05 12.25 -11.79
C GLU A 85 5.08 10.74 -12.09
N ILE A 86 5.78 9.98 -11.27
CA ILE A 86 5.84 8.52 -11.41
C ILE A 86 4.48 7.91 -11.24
N TRP A 87 3.75 8.30 -10.18
CA TRP A 87 2.41 7.76 -9.93
C TRP A 87 1.44 8.08 -11.05
N GLU A 88 1.47 9.31 -11.54
CA GLU A 88 0.62 9.73 -12.64
C GLU A 88 0.94 8.97 -13.92
N THR A 89 2.21 8.84 -14.26
CA THR A 89 2.64 8.12 -15.46
C THR A 89 2.23 6.65 -15.40
N LEU A 90 2.36 6.01 -14.25
CA LEU A 90 2.01 4.61 -14.07
C LEU A 90 0.52 4.39 -13.82
N GLY A 91 -0.24 5.45 -13.63
CA GLY A 91 -1.67 5.35 -13.35
C GLY A 91 -1.97 4.74 -11.99
N ILE A 92 -1.06 4.90 -11.02
CA ILE A 92 -1.27 4.41 -9.67
C ILE A 92 -2.04 5.47 -8.88
N PRO A 93 -3.24 5.14 -8.36
CA PRO A 93 -3.99 6.09 -7.56
C PRO A 93 -3.26 6.38 -6.25
N THR A 94 -3.44 7.60 -5.74
CA THR A 94 -2.87 7.99 -4.46
C THR A 94 -3.97 8.19 -3.43
N ASN A 95 -3.69 7.80 -2.19
CA ASN A 95 -4.57 7.99 -1.03
C ASN A 95 -5.95 7.32 -1.21
N THR A 96 -6.02 6.34 -2.08
CA THR A 96 -7.24 5.64 -2.43
C THR A 96 -6.92 4.15 -2.54
N ALA A 97 -7.71 3.32 -1.87
CA ALA A 97 -7.52 1.87 -1.91
C ALA A 97 -7.75 1.33 -3.32
N PHE A 98 -6.92 0.41 -3.74
CA PHE A 98 -7.06 -0.30 -5.00
C PHE A 98 -6.69 -1.77 -4.80
N TYR A 99 -6.98 -2.61 -5.80
CA TYR A 99 -6.81 -4.04 -5.71
C TYR A 99 -5.91 -4.55 -6.82
N LEU A 100 -5.28 -5.67 -6.57
CA LEU A 100 -4.32 -6.31 -7.47
C LEU A 100 -4.86 -7.67 -7.89
N ARG A 101 -4.60 -8.06 -9.14
CA ARG A 101 -4.98 -9.38 -9.61
C ARG A 101 -4.20 -10.48 -8.89
N ASN A 102 -2.95 -10.20 -8.56
CA ASN A 102 -2.09 -11.14 -7.84
C ASN A 102 -1.32 -10.42 -6.72
N PRO A 103 -1.95 -10.21 -5.57
CA PRO A 103 -1.30 -9.47 -4.47
C PRO A 103 -0.05 -10.15 -3.94
N LYS A 104 0.11 -11.46 -4.14
CA LYS A 104 1.29 -12.18 -3.67
C LYS A 104 2.59 -11.69 -4.32
N ILE A 105 2.54 -11.22 -5.55
CA ILE A 105 3.70 -10.64 -6.21
C ILE A 105 4.21 -9.43 -5.43
N ILE A 106 3.30 -8.59 -4.98
CA ILE A 106 3.64 -7.39 -4.22
C ILE A 106 4.17 -7.76 -2.83
N SER A 107 3.51 -8.69 -2.16
CA SER A 107 3.96 -9.19 -0.87
C SER A 107 5.38 -9.76 -0.95
N THR A 108 5.67 -10.53 -1.99
CA THR A 108 7.00 -11.11 -2.21
C THR A 108 8.05 -10.02 -2.45
N LEU A 109 7.74 -9.01 -3.24
CA LEU A 109 8.66 -7.88 -3.48
C LEU A 109 8.95 -7.12 -2.20
N ILE A 110 7.95 -6.89 -1.37
CA ILE A 110 8.16 -6.23 -0.08
C ILE A 110 9.07 -7.07 0.81
N GLN A 111 8.88 -8.39 0.83
CA GLN A 111 9.77 -9.30 1.55
C GLN A 111 11.21 -9.24 1.02
N ASP A 112 11.38 -9.15 -0.30
CA ASP A 112 12.71 -9.04 -0.92
C ASP A 112 13.39 -7.71 -0.51
N ILE A 113 12.63 -6.63 -0.49
CA ILE A 113 13.12 -5.33 -0.03
C ILE A 113 13.56 -5.42 1.44
N ALA A 114 12.73 -6.02 2.28
CA ALA A 114 13.04 -6.20 3.70
C ALA A 114 14.32 -7.03 3.89
N ALA A 115 14.46 -8.12 3.13
CA ALA A 115 15.63 -8.98 3.19
C ALA A 115 16.90 -8.23 2.78
N GLU A 116 16.83 -7.44 1.70
CA GLU A 116 17.98 -6.66 1.23
C GLU A 116 18.36 -5.60 2.26
N ALA A 117 17.37 -4.93 2.85
CA ALA A 117 17.62 -3.92 3.87
C ALA A 117 18.31 -4.52 5.11
N ALA A 118 17.95 -5.74 5.47
CA ALA A 118 18.56 -6.44 6.59
C ALA A 118 20.01 -6.88 6.31
N LEU A 119 20.35 -7.15 5.06
CA LEU A 119 21.71 -7.57 4.67
C LEU A 119 22.73 -6.47 4.87
N LYS A 120 22.37 -5.22 4.62
CA LYS A 120 23.26 -4.05 4.80
C LYS A 120 24.59 -4.20 4.05
N GLN A 121 24.53 -4.67 2.81
CA GLN A 121 25.70 -4.82 1.95
C GLN A 121 26.04 -3.50 1.25
N PRO A 122 27.27 -3.35 0.68
CA PRO A 122 27.65 -2.10 0.02
C PRO A 122 26.70 -1.67 -1.10
N HIS A 123 26.11 -2.60 -1.84
CA HIS A 123 25.18 -2.29 -2.93
C HIS A 123 23.72 -2.38 -2.54
N SER A 124 23.41 -2.62 -1.27
CA SER A 124 22.02 -2.72 -0.82
C SER A 124 21.18 -1.47 -1.15
N PRO A 125 21.68 -0.24 -1.00
CA PRO A 125 20.89 0.94 -1.37
C PRO A 125 20.46 0.94 -2.84
N GLU A 126 21.36 0.59 -3.76
CA GLU A 126 21.05 0.55 -5.18
C GLU A 126 20.10 -0.60 -5.52
N ILE A 127 20.28 -1.75 -4.89
CA ILE A 127 19.39 -2.90 -5.07
C ILE A 127 17.99 -2.56 -4.57
N ILE A 128 17.88 -1.90 -3.42
CA ILE A 128 16.60 -1.47 -2.87
C ILE A 128 15.91 -0.48 -3.82
N ASP A 129 16.65 0.47 -4.37
CA ASP A 129 16.10 1.39 -5.37
C ASP A 129 15.51 0.64 -6.56
N LEU A 130 16.24 -0.33 -7.09
CA LEU A 130 15.75 -1.15 -8.20
C LEU A 130 14.53 -1.98 -7.81
N LEU A 131 14.51 -2.53 -6.61
CA LEU A 131 13.36 -3.30 -6.12
C LEU A 131 12.13 -2.41 -5.92
N LEU A 132 12.31 -1.20 -5.41
CA LEU A 132 11.21 -0.23 -5.29
C LEU A 132 10.64 0.13 -6.66
N ARG A 133 11.50 0.38 -7.64
CA ARG A 133 11.06 0.67 -9.02
C ARG A 133 10.32 -0.52 -9.62
N THR A 134 10.81 -1.73 -9.37
CA THR A 134 10.10 -2.95 -9.78
C THR A 134 8.74 -3.05 -9.12
N LEU A 135 8.66 -2.74 -7.83
CA LEU A 135 7.40 -2.71 -7.09
C LEU A 135 6.39 -1.77 -7.76
N PHE A 136 6.81 -0.55 -8.09
CA PHE A 136 5.92 0.42 -8.75
C PHE A 136 5.40 -0.09 -10.09
N LEU A 137 6.27 -0.68 -10.89
CA LEU A 137 5.89 -1.24 -12.19
C LEU A 137 4.94 -2.41 -12.03
N ARG A 138 5.18 -3.28 -11.05
CA ARG A 138 4.29 -4.41 -10.77
C ARG A 138 2.94 -3.96 -10.23
N LEU A 139 2.90 -2.91 -9.44
CA LEU A 139 1.63 -2.31 -9.00
C LEU A 139 0.83 -1.84 -10.21
N SER A 140 1.47 -1.11 -11.11
CA SER A 140 0.81 -0.59 -12.31
C SER A 140 0.28 -1.72 -13.19
N ASP A 141 1.11 -2.72 -13.47
CA ASP A 141 0.72 -3.85 -14.32
C ASP A 141 -0.37 -4.71 -13.68
N GLY A 142 -0.35 -4.86 -12.36
CA GLY A 142 -1.21 -5.79 -11.65
C GLY A 142 -2.53 -5.22 -11.17
N MET A 143 -2.75 -3.92 -11.31
CA MET A 143 -3.97 -3.30 -10.80
C MET A 143 -5.21 -3.79 -11.52
N CYS A 144 -6.26 -4.05 -10.73
CA CYS A 144 -7.60 -4.24 -11.26
C CYS A 144 -8.13 -2.89 -11.70
N ARG A 145 -8.52 -2.77 -12.99
CA ARG A 145 -8.90 -1.50 -13.59
C ARG A 145 -10.30 -1.53 -14.16
N GLY A 146 -11.02 -0.47 -13.86
CA GLY A 146 -12.22 -0.11 -14.55
C GLY A 146 -13.32 -1.14 -14.56
N SER A 147 -14.20 -1.00 -15.53
CA SER A 147 -15.40 -1.82 -15.66
C SER A 147 -15.11 -3.29 -15.97
N ASN A 148 -13.94 -3.59 -16.52
CA ASN A 148 -13.58 -4.99 -16.83
C ASN A 148 -13.49 -5.84 -15.58
N ILE A 149 -13.13 -5.23 -14.47
CA ILE A 149 -12.95 -5.91 -13.19
C ILE A 149 -14.12 -5.60 -12.27
N GLY A 150 -14.86 -4.56 -12.59
CA GLY A 150 -15.92 -4.04 -11.75
C GLY A 150 -16.99 -5.04 -11.41
N GLY A 151 -17.30 -5.96 -12.34
CA GLY A 151 -18.28 -6.99 -12.08
C GLY A 151 -17.98 -7.81 -10.83
N GLY A 152 -16.70 -8.06 -10.57
CA GLY A 152 -16.29 -8.78 -9.37
C GLY A 152 -16.05 -7.90 -8.16
N TYR A 153 -15.52 -6.72 -8.39
CA TYR A 153 -15.05 -5.86 -7.28
C TYR A 153 -16.04 -4.78 -6.88
N PHE A 154 -16.65 -4.11 -7.85
CA PHE A 154 -17.50 -2.97 -7.53
C PHE A 154 -18.68 -3.32 -6.64
N PRO A 155 -19.42 -4.38 -6.88
CA PRO A 155 -20.50 -4.73 -5.96
C PRO A 155 -20.00 -4.94 -4.53
N GLN A 156 -18.91 -5.67 -4.36
CA GLN A 156 -18.31 -5.90 -3.06
C GLN A 156 -17.81 -4.60 -2.44
N PHE A 157 -17.11 -3.80 -3.21
CA PHE A 157 -16.56 -2.53 -2.73
C PHE A 157 -17.66 -1.58 -2.31
N GLN A 158 -18.73 -1.48 -3.10
CA GLN A 158 -19.84 -0.60 -2.77
C GLN A 158 -20.60 -1.06 -1.55
N GLN A 159 -20.74 -2.37 -1.35
CA GLN A 159 -21.43 -2.92 -0.19
C GLN A 159 -20.73 -2.58 1.12
N ILE A 160 -19.43 -2.45 1.10
CA ILE A 160 -18.65 -2.15 2.30
C ILE A 160 -18.51 -0.66 2.55
N ARG A 161 -18.99 0.19 1.67
CA ARG A 161 -19.05 1.62 1.90
C ARG A 161 -20.06 1.95 2.98
N ARG A 162 -19.68 2.82 3.84
CA ARG A 162 -20.58 3.27 4.93
C ARG A 162 -20.83 4.74 4.84
#